data_77a4db84b12f1e151b5585d19ebc56b5
#
_entry.id   77a4db84b12f1e151b5585d19ebc56b5
#
_cell.length_a   1.000
_cell.length_b   1.000
_cell.length_c   1.000
_cell.angle_alpha   90.00
_cell.angle_beta   90.00
_cell.angle_gamma   90.00
#
_symmetry.space_group_name_H-M   'P 1'
#
loop_
_entity.id
_entity.type
_entity.pdbx_description
1 polymer ?
#
loop_
_entity_poly.entity_id
_entity_poly.type
_entity_poly.pdbx_seq_one_letter_code
_entity_poly.pdbx_strand_id
1 'polypeptide(L)'
;INLVSMEFIPRITRAQKMDVLSSQANLAGYVAVIESAKHLSTALPMMMTAAGTLKPAKVFVIGVGVAGLQAIATAKRLGARVEAFDTRDVVEEQVNSLGAKFVKIDLGETGETDQGYAKELTEEQINKQKELQSKVCERSDIVITTAQLFGRPAPMLIDNSTIDKMMSGSVIFDMAVESGGNVEGSEVDKVVDRNGVKIIGISNLASKVSSHASLALSN
;
A
#
# COMPACT_ATOMS: atom_id res chain seq x y z
N ILE A 1 -19.06 32.70 -5.13
CA ILE A 1 -18.15 31.89 -4.30
C ILE A 1 -17.05 31.41 -5.24
N ASN A 2 -15.79 31.73 -4.93
CA ASN A 2 -14.64 31.20 -5.66
C ASN A 2 -14.23 29.89 -4.97
N LEU A 3 -14.20 28.77 -5.70
CA LEU A 3 -13.77 27.48 -5.22
C LEU A 3 -12.40 27.15 -5.85
N VAL A 4 -11.45 26.75 -5.03
CA VAL A 4 -10.16 26.24 -5.46
C VAL A 4 -10.06 24.78 -4.98
N SER A 5 -9.96 23.84 -5.93
CA SER A 5 -9.75 22.44 -5.64
C SER A 5 -8.28 22.09 -5.81
N MET A 6 -7.63 21.69 -4.74
CA MET A 6 -6.20 21.37 -4.73
C MET A 6 -5.93 20.01 -5.39
N GLU A 7 -6.94 19.15 -5.51
CA GLU A 7 -6.84 17.85 -6.17
C GLU A 7 -6.59 17.98 -7.69
N PHE A 8 -6.91 19.13 -8.27
CA PHE A 8 -6.69 19.42 -9.69
C PHE A 8 -5.37 20.15 -9.98
N ILE A 9 -4.50 20.33 -9.00
CA ILE A 9 -3.16 20.87 -9.23
C ILE A 9 -2.42 19.92 -10.19
N PRO A 10 -1.86 20.44 -11.31
CA PRO A 10 -1.17 19.60 -12.28
C PRO A 10 0.03 18.89 -11.68
N ARG A 11 0.17 17.58 -11.91
CA ARG A 11 1.32 16.79 -11.45
C ARG A 11 2.49 16.92 -12.42
N ILE A 12 3.06 18.13 -12.49
CA ILE A 12 4.23 18.47 -13.30
C ILE A 12 5.34 18.98 -12.40
N THR A 13 6.57 18.91 -12.85
CA THR A 13 7.77 19.30 -12.07
C THR A 13 7.67 20.71 -11.48
N ARG A 14 7.10 21.66 -12.21
CA ARG A 14 6.95 23.07 -11.74
C ARG A 14 5.93 23.21 -10.61
N ALA A 15 4.91 22.35 -10.57
CA ALA A 15 3.84 22.37 -9.58
C ALA A 15 4.08 21.39 -8.41
N GLN A 16 5.19 20.66 -8.42
CA GLN A 16 5.47 19.59 -7.45
C GLN A 16 5.43 20.06 -5.99
N LYS A 17 5.84 21.31 -5.72
CA LYS A 17 5.76 21.90 -4.38
C LYS A 17 4.32 22.15 -3.91
N MET A 18 3.39 22.29 -4.85
CA MET A 18 1.96 22.51 -4.57
C MET A 18 1.16 21.22 -4.59
N ASP A 19 1.78 20.06 -4.85
CA ASP A 19 1.12 18.76 -4.91
C ASP A 19 0.84 18.25 -3.50
N VAL A 20 -0.27 18.74 -2.95
CA VAL A 20 -0.74 18.37 -1.62
C VAL A 20 -1.09 16.90 -1.52
N LEU A 21 -1.67 16.31 -2.58
CA LEU A 21 -2.02 14.90 -2.58
C LEU A 21 -0.79 14.02 -2.39
N SER A 22 0.29 14.31 -3.11
CA SER A 22 1.54 13.55 -2.98
C SER A 22 2.19 13.74 -1.61
N SER A 23 2.22 14.95 -1.06
CA SER A 23 2.81 15.19 0.26
C SER A 23 2.05 14.44 1.37
N GLN A 24 0.73 14.46 1.33
CA GLN A 24 -0.11 13.74 2.31
C GLN A 24 -0.06 12.23 2.09
N ALA A 25 -0.06 11.74 0.85
CA ALA A 25 0.07 10.33 0.52
C ALA A 25 1.41 9.75 1.00
N ASN A 26 2.49 10.53 0.94
CA ASN A 26 3.79 10.13 1.48
C ASN A 26 3.71 9.85 2.99
N LEU A 27 3.13 10.77 3.76
CA LEU A 27 2.94 10.60 5.20
C LEU A 27 1.99 9.42 5.51
N ALA A 28 0.94 9.25 4.72
CA ALA A 28 0.01 8.13 4.85
C ALA A 28 0.71 6.77 4.67
N GLY A 29 1.60 6.65 3.68
CA GLY A 29 2.40 5.43 3.47
C GLY A 29 3.30 5.09 4.66
N TYR A 30 3.91 6.09 5.30
CA TYR A 30 4.64 5.91 6.55
C TYR A 30 3.73 5.39 7.67
N VAL A 31 2.60 6.06 7.90
CA VAL A 31 1.65 5.70 8.97
C VAL A 31 1.12 4.28 8.79
N ALA A 32 0.79 3.88 7.56
CA ALA A 32 0.29 2.54 7.27
C ALA A 32 1.25 1.44 7.73
N VAL A 33 2.55 1.62 7.55
CA VAL A 33 3.56 0.65 8.02
C VAL A 33 3.64 0.63 9.55
N ILE A 34 3.65 1.79 10.19
CA ILE A 34 3.74 1.89 11.66
C ILE A 34 2.52 1.26 12.33
N GLU A 35 1.32 1.57 11.84
CA GLU A 35 0.08 0.98 12.37
C GLU A 35 0.03 -0.53 12.09
N SER A 36 0.49 -1.00 10.92
CA SER A 36 0.60 -2.43 10.65
C SER A 36 1.55 -3.13 11.61
N ALA A 37 2.71 -2.53 11.86
CA ALA A 37 3.70 -3.08 12.79
C ALA A 37 3.17 -3.19 14.23
N LYS A 38 2.36 -2.22 14.67
CA LYS A 38 1.72 -2.22 16.00
C LYS A 38 0.75 -3.40 16.18
N HIS A 39 0.13 -3.85 15.10
CA HIS A 39 -0.86 -4.93 15.13
C HIS A 39 -0.28 -6.31 14.76
N LEU A 40 0.96 -6.34 14.25
CA LEU A 40 1.65 -7.58 13.91
C LEU A 40 2.09 -8.34 15.17
N SER A 41 2.00 -9.66 15.13
CA SER A 41 2.42 -10.54 16.23
C SER A 41 3.93 -10.84 16.27
N THR A 42 4.67 -10.45 15.21
CA THR A 42 6.11 -10.71 15.04
C THR A 42 6.88 -9.41 14.88
N ALA A 43 8.22 -9.48 15.08
CA ALA A 43 9.10 -8.33 14.86
C ALA A 43 9.36 -8.10 13.37
N LEU A 44 9.51 -6.83 12.96
CA LEU A 44 9.86 -6.49 11.59
C LEU A 44 11.29 -6.86 11.20
N PRO A 45 12.34 -6.49 11.99
CA PRO A 45 13.72 -6.80 11.63
C PRO A 45 14.11 -8.25 11.94
N MET A 46 15.13 -8.72 11.26
CA MET A 46 15.87 -9.89 11.72
C MET A 46 16.57 -9.55 13.05
N MET A 47 16.46 -10.44 14.02
CA MET A 47 17.16 -10.29 15.29
C MET A 47 17.87 -11.59 15.67
N MET A 48 19.06 -11.47 16.24
CA MET A 48 19.81 -12.58 16.82
C MET A 48 19.66 -12.58 18.33
N THR A 49 19.22 -13.70 18.87
CA THR A 49 19.08 -13.89 20.32
C THR A 49 19.85 -15.12 20.76
N ALA A 50 20.07 -15.27 22.05
CA ALA A 50 20.67 -16.48 22.62
C ALA A 50 19.84 -17.76 22.31
N ALA A 51 18.53 -17.59 22.10
CA ALA A 51 17.61 -18.67 21.72
C ALA A 51 17.53 -18.93 20.21
N GLY A 52 18.28 -18.19 19.38
CA GLY A 52 18.31 -18.35 17.95
C GLY A 52 18.00 -17.07 17.16
N THR A 53 17.91 -17.23 15.85
CA THR A 53 17.66 -16.11 14.92
C THR A 53 16.17 -15.97 14.63
N LEU A 54 15.62 -14.78 14.89
CA LEU A 54 14.29 -14.39 14.47
C LEU A 54 14.34 -13.90 13.05
N LYS A 55 13.50 -14.48 12.17
CA LYS A 55 13.42 -14.08 10.78
C LYS A 55 12.74 -12.72 10.63
N PRO A 56 13.15 -11.89 9.67
CA PRO A 56 12.47 -10.62 9.39
C PRO A 56 11.07 -10.87 8.82
N ALA A 57 10.12 -10.00 9.18
CA ALA A 57 8.79 -10.03 8.63
C ALA A 57 8.80 -9.77 7.11
N LYS A 58 7.86 -10.39 6.41
CA LYS A 58 7.63 -10.21 4.97
C LYS A 58 6.49 -9.22 4.76
N VAL A 59 6.78 -8.14 4.08
CA VAL A 59 5.81 -7.09 3.75
C VAL A 59 5.56 -7.10 2.25
N PHE A 60 4.29 -7.16 1.86
CA PHE A 60 3.87 -7.05 0.47
C PHE A 60 3.09 -5.75 0.26
N VAL A 61 3.51 -4.93 -0.69
CA VAL A 61 2.86 -3.67 -1.03
C VAL A 61 2.22 -3.78 -2.41
N ILE A 62 0.91 -3.56 -2.49
CA ILE A 62 0.13 -3.57 -3.74
C ILE A 62 -0.22 -2.14 -4.11
N GLY A 63 0.33 -1.67 -5.22
CA GLY A 63 0.31 -0.28 -5.67
C GLY A 63 1.59 0.46 -5.29
N VAL A 64 2.31 0.94 -6.31
CA VAL A 64 3.61 1.61 -6.17
C VAL A 64 3.49 3.07 -6.63
N GLY A 65 2.49 3.77 -6.07
CA GLY A 65 2.40 5.22 -6.12
C GLY A 65 3.21 5.86 -4.99
N VAL A 66 3.01 7.15 -4.74
CA VAL A 66 3.74 7.90 -3.68
C VAL A 66 3.60 7.21 -2.31
N ALA A 67 2.37 6.84 -1.94
CA ALA A 67 2.12 6.14 -0.68
C ALA A 67 2.80 4.76 -0.62
N GLY A 68 2.71 3.99 -1.71
CA GLY A 68 3.33 2.67 -1.80
C GLY A 68 4.85 2.72 -1.73
N LEU A 69 5.50 3.64 -2.47
CA LEU A 69 6.94 3.85 -2.40
C LEU A 69 7.40 4.22 -0.99
N GLN A 70 6.66 5.09 -0.30
CA GLN A 70 6.98 5.43 1.08
C GLN A 70 6.76 4.27 2.04
N ALA A 71 5.71 3.48 1.86
CA ALA A 71 5.48 2.26 2.64
C ALA A 71 6.64 1.27 2.46
N ILE A 72 7.08 1.03 1.21
CA ILE A 72 8.25 0.21 0.90
C ILE A 72 9.49 0.73 1.62
N ALA A 73 9.80 2.02 1.48
CA ALA A 73 10.96 2.65 2.11
C ALA A 73 10.93 2.54 3.63
N THR A 74 9.76 2.76 4.25
CA THR A 74 9.57 2.67 5.70
C THR A 74 9.75 1.23 6.20
N ALA A 75 9.10 0.26 5.57
CA ALA A 75 9.20 -1.15 5.93
C ALA A 75 10.65 -1.67 5.78
N LYS A 76 11.35 -1.25 4.74
CA LYS A 76 12.78 -1.56 4.53
C LYS A 76 13.66 -0.99 5.65
N ARG A 77 13.45 0.28 6.02
CA ARG A 77 14.19 0.91 7.12
C ARG A 77 13.95 0.24 8.47
N LEU A 78 12.75 -0.31 8.67
CA LEU A 78 12.42 -1.10 9.86
C LEU A 78 12.94 -2.55 9.80
N GLY A 79 13.65 -2.93 8.74
CA GLY A 79 14.33 -4.21 8.61
C GLY A 79 13.48 -5.35 8.02
N ALA A 80 12.30 -5.07 7.50
CA ALA A 80 11.45 -6.06 6.84
C ALA A 80 12.03 -6.51 5.47
N ARG A 81 11.63 -7.70 5.02
CA ARG A 81 11.75 -8.13 3.63
C ARG A 81 10.53 -7.64 2.86
N VAL A 82 10.77 -6.81 1.85
CA VAL A 82 9.67 -6.16 1.12
C VAL A 82 9.60 -6.67 -0.31
N GLU A 83 8.42 -7.10 -0.70
CA GLU A 83 8.02 -7.34 -2.09
C GLU A 83 6.95 -6.31 -2.46
N ALA A 84 6.89 -5.89 -3.72
CA ALA A 84 5.90 -4.94 -4.20
C ALA A 84 5.40 -5.30 -5.58
N PHE A 85 4.15 -4.95 -5.88
CA PHE A 85 3.51 -5.13 -7.17
C PHE A 85 2.81 -3.85 -7.62
N ASP A 86 2.91 -3.57 -8.89
CA ASP A 86 2.10 -2.56 -9.60
C ASP A 86 1.80 -3.08 -11.00
N THR A 87 0.72 -2.62 -11.60
CA THR A 87 0.39 -2.96 -13.00
C THR A 87 1.25 -2.21 -14.02
N ARG A 88 2.00 -1.20 -13.57
CA ARG A 88 2.92 -0.41 -14.38
C ARG A 88 4.36 -0.90 -14.20
N ASP A 89 4.93 -1.51 -15.21
CA ASP A 89 6.32 -2.01 -15.15
C ASP A 89 7.35 -0.90 -14.97
N VAL A 90 7.03 0.33 -15.36
CA VAL A 90 7.94 1.49 -15.24
C VAL A 90 8.37 1.79 -13.79
N VAL A 91 7.62 1.31 -12.79
CA VAL A 91 7.96 1.52 -11.37
C VAL A 91 8.91 0.46 -10.80
N GLU A 92 9.25 -0.58 -11.55
CA GLU A 92 10.17 -1.65 -11.11
C GLU A 92 11.50 -1.10 -10.63
N GLU A 93 12.09 -0.18 -11.40
CA GLU A 93 13.39 0.42 -11.05
C GLU A 93 13.31 1.18 -9.71
N GLN A 94 12.20 1.89 -9.47
CA GLN A 94 11.97 2.61 -8.22
C GLN A 94 11.88 1.65 -7.03
N VAL A 95 11.16 0.52 -7.17
CA VAL A 95 11.08 -0.53 -6.14
C VAL A 95 12.45 -1.11 -5.84
N ASN A 96 13.19 -1.49 -6.89
CA ASN A 96 14.52 -2.08 -6.75
C ASN A 96 15.51 -1.11 -6.12
N SER A 97 15.44 0.20 -6.43
CA SER A 97 16.29 1.24 -5.83
C SER A 97 16.08 1.40 -4.32
N LEU A 98 14.89 1.07 -3.82
CA LEU A 98 14.58 1.04 -2.39
C LEU A 98 15.03 -0.28 -1.70
N GLY A 99 15.64 -1.20 -2.45
CA GLY A 99 16.08 -2.50 -1.95
C GLY A 99 14.94 -3.50 -1.70
N ALA A 100 13.77 -3.27 -2.30
CA ALA A 100 12.65 -4.20 -2.33
C ALA A 100 12.65 -5.01 -3.62
N LYS A 101 11.89 -6.10 -3.66
CA LYS A 101 11.75 -6.95 -4.84
C LYS A 101 10.45 -6.64 -5.56
N PHE A 102 10.52 -6.33 -6.84
CA PHE A 102 9.33 -6.19 -7.67
C PHE A 102 8.80 -7.57 -8.07
N VAL A 103 7.50 -7.79 -7.86
CA VAL A 103 6.80 -9.03 -8.25
C VAL A 103 6.26 -8.83 -9.66
N LYS A 104 6.90 -9.48 -10.62
CA LYS A 104 6.43 -9.44 -12.01
C LYS A 104 5.24 -10.37 -12.20
N ILE A 105 4.14 -9.82 -12.65
CA ILE A 105 2.97 -10.54 -13.12
C ILE A 105 2.79 -10.16 -14.58
N ASP A 106 3.07 -11.08 -15.48
CA ASP A 106 2.83 -10.86 -16.91
C ASP A 106 1.33 -10.74 -17.18
N LEU A 107 0.85 -9.51 -17.23
CA LEU A 107 -0.54 -9.16 -17.55
C LEU A 107 -0.74 -8.84 -19.05
N GLY A 108 0.30 -8.98 -19.87
CA GLY A 108 0.31 -8.52 -21.26
C GLY A 108 0.48 -7.00 -21.36
N GLU A 109 -0.11 -6.39 -22.38
CA GLU A 109 -0.04 -4.93 -22.54
C GLU A 109 -0.82 -4.21 -21.45
N THR A 110 -0.10 -3.57 -20.56
CA THR A 110 -0.61 -2.65 -19.53
C THR A 110 -0.01 -1.27 -19.76
N GLY A 111 -0.52 -0.25 -19.08
CA GLY A 111 0.01 1.10 -19.25
C GLY A 111 -0.48 2.06 -18.16
N GLU A 112 -0.09 3.31 -18.31
CA GLU A 112 -0.56 4.38 -17.45
C GLU A 112 -1.35 5.43 -18.22
N THR A 113 -2.17 6.19 -17.51
CA THR A 113 -2.87 7.35 -18.02
C THR A 113 -1.93 8.57 -17.99
N ASP A 114 -2.27 9.64 -18.70
CA ASP A 114 -1.52 10.91 -18.73
C ASP A 114 -1.32 11.52 -17.31
N GLN A 115 -2.12 11.10 -16.34
CA GLN A 115 -2.03 11.51 -14.93
C GLN A 115 -1.20 10.54 -14.06
N GLY A 116 -0.57 9.52 -14.65
CA GLY A 116 0.27 8.54 -13.95
C GLY A 116 -0.49 7.47 -13.16
N TYR A 117 -1.80 7.29 -13.43
CA TYR A 117 -2.57 6.16 -12.88
C TYR A 117 -2.52 4.96 -13.83
N ALA A 118 -2.63 3.76 -13.27
CA ALA A 118 -2.74 2.54 -14.08
C ALA A 118 -3.99 2.56 -14.95
N LYS A 119 -3.89 2.06 -16.18
CA LYS A 119 -5.05 1.81 -17.04
C LYS A 119 -5.92 0.68 -16.52
N GLU A 120 -7.19 0.68 -16.90
CA GLU A 120 -8.12 -0.40 -16.55
C GLU A 120 -7.66 -1.72 -17.19
N LEU A 121 -7.73 -2.79 -16.41
CA LEU A 121 -7.40 -4.14 -16.83
C LEU A 121 -8.65 -4.85 -17.34
N THR A 122 -8.47 -5.82 -18.22
CA THR A 122 -9.53 -6.74 -18.64
C THR A 122 -9.87 -7.72 -17.51
N GLU A 123 -11.04 -8.35 -17.56
CA GLU A 123 -11.45 -9.35 -16.55
C GLU A 123 -10.44 -10.51 -16.44
N GLU A 124 -9.90 -10.96 -17.58
CA GLU A 124 -8.88 -12.02 -17.59
C GLU A 124 -7.58 -11.58 -16.89
N GLN A 125 -7.13 -10.36 -17.17
CA GLN A 125 -5.96 -9.77 -16.51
C GLN A 125 -6.19 -9.61 -15.00
N ILE A 126 -7.39 -9.17 -14.59
CA ILE A 126 -7.76 -9.02 -13.18
C ILE A 126 -7.73 -10.39 -12.48
N ASN A 127 -8.28 -11.44 -13.08
CA ASN A 127 -8.29 -12.78 -12.49
C ASN A 127 -6.87 -13.35 -12.36
N LYS A 128 -6.04 -13.21 -13.40
CA LYS A 128 -4.63 -13.61 -13.36
C LYS A 128 -3.85 -12.86 -12.29
N GLN A 129 -4.07 -11.55 -12.19
CA GLN A 129 -3.47 -10.70 -11.15
C GLN A 129 -3.87 -11.20 -9.75
N LYS A 130 -5.16 -11.41 -9.50
CA LYS A 130 -5.66 -11.88 -8.20
C LYS A 130 -5.05 -13.22 -7.80
N GLU A 131 -5.00 -14.19 -8.71
CA GLU A 131 -4.42 -15.50 -8.42
C GLU A 131 -2.95 -15.41 -7.99
N LEU A 132 -2.14 -14.64 -8.73
CA LEU A 132 -0.72 -14.51 -8.43
C LEU A 132 -0.45 -13.65 -7.20
N GLN A 133 -1.24 -12.59 -6.98
CA GLN A 133 -1.17 -11.79 -5.76
C GLN A 133 -1.57 -12.61 -4.53
N SER A 134 -2.62 -13.44 -4.62
CA SER A 134 -3.02 -14.34 -3.53
C SER A 134 -1.85 -15.19 -3.03
N LYS A 135 -1.08 -15.78 -3.94
CA LYS A 135 0.12 -16.57 -3.58
C LYS A 135 1.20 -15.77 -2.84
N VAL A 136 1.29 -14.47 -3.08
CA VAL A 136 2.22 -13.59 -2.35
C VAL A 136 1.63 -13.19 -1.01
N CYS A 137 0.33 -12.88 -0.95
CA CYS A 137 -0.38 -12.58 0.30
C CYS A 137 -0.27 -13.74 1.30
N GLU A 138 -0.51 -14.99 0.86
CA GLU A 138 -0.45 -16.20 1.71
C GLU A 138 0.86 -16.34 2.51
N ARG A 139 1.98 -15.88 1.95
CA ARG A 139 3.32 -15.96 2.56
C ARG A 139 3.78 -14.67 3.23
N SER A 140 2.94 -13.63 3.25
CA SER A 140 3.26 -12.31 3.80
C SER A 140 2.75 -12.16 5.22
N ASP A 141 3.52 -11.48 6.06
CA ASP A 141 3.14 -11.13 7.41
C ASP A 141 2.33 -9.82 7.45
N ILE A 142 2.65 -8.90 6.53
CA ILE A 142 1.91 -7.65 6.32
C ILE A 142 1.61 -7.49 4.82
N VAL A 143 0.38 -7.14 4.50
CA VAL A 143 -0.02 -6.69 3.15
C VAL A 143 -0.53 -5.26 3.26
N ILE A 144 -0.04 -4.35 2.41
CA ILE A 144 -0.50 -2.95 2.34
C ILE A 144 -1.05 -2.70 0.95
N THR A 145 -2.31 -2.30 0.85
CA THR A 145 -2.95 -1.96 -0.42
C THR A 145 -3.10 -0.44 -0.55
N THR A 146 -2.71 0.09 -1.70
CA THR A 146 -2.72 1.54 -1.95
C THR A 146 -3.41 1.92 -3.26
N ALA A 147 -4.11 0.99 -3.91
CA ALA A 147 -4.69 1.23 -5.22
C ALA A 147 -5.95 2.12 -5.12
N GLN A 148 -5.86 3.31 -5.66
CA GLN A 148 -6.95 4.26 -5.75
C GLN A 148 -7.15 4.72 -7.19
N LEU A 149 -8.40 4.98 -7.56
CA LEU A 149 -8.79 5.55 -8.84
C LEU A 149 -9.38 6.94 -8.61
N PHE A 150 -8.91 7.92 -9.36
CA PHE A 150 -9.42 9.29 -9.21
C PHE A 150 -10.90 9.36 -9.59
N GLY A 151 -11.75 9.83 -8.66
CA GLY A 151 -13.19 10.00 -8.88
C GLY A 151 -14.00 8.71 -9.03
N ARG A 152 -13.42 7.54 -8.72
CA ARG A 152 -14.07 6.23 -8.80
C ARG A 152 -13.83 5.42 -7.53
N PRO A 153 -14.70 4.43 -7.24
CA PRO A 153 -14.44 3.48 -6.16
C PRO A 153 -13.10 2.75 -6.36
N ALA A 154 -12.44 2.44 -5.27
CA ALA A 154 -11.21 1.65 -5.30
C ALA A 154 -11.48 0.22 -5.82
N PRO A 155 -10.53 -0.37 -6.58
CA PRO A 155 -10.70 -1.73 -7.05
C PRO A 155 -10.58 -2.74 -5.90
N MET A 156 -11.42 -3.77 -5.89
CA MET A 156 -11.30 -4.90 -4.97
C MET A 156 -10.13 -5.79 -5.38
N LEU A 157 -9.07 -5.85 -4.56
CA LEU A 157 -7.84 -6.59 -4.83
C LEU A 157 -7.70 -7.86 -4.02
N ILE A 158 -8.16 -7.85 -2.77
CA ILE A 158 -8.03 -8.96 -1.83
C ILE A 158 -9.43 -9.38 -1.38
N ASP A 159 -9.81 -10.57 -1.77
CA ASP A 159 -11.07 -11.18 -1.39
C ASP A 159 -10.92 -12.07 -0.14
N ASN A 160 -12.06 -12.50 0.41
CA ASN A 160 -12.11 -13.37 1.56
C ASN A 160 -11.36 -14.70 1.35
N SER A 161 -11.35 -15.21 0.12
CA SER A 161 -10.68 -16.48 -0.21
C SER A 161 -9.16 -16.37 -0.10
N THR A 162 -8.61 -15.18 -0.38
CA THR A 162 -7.19 -14.87 -0.20
C THR A 162 -6.87 -14.67 1.28
N ILE A 163 -7.73 -13.93 2.03
CA ILE A 163 -7.53 -13.68 3.45
C ILE A 163 -7.52 -14.99 4.24
N ASP A 164 -8.44 -15.93 3.93
CA ASP A 164 -8.56 -17.21 4.61
C ASP A 164 -7.34 -18.12 4.43
N LYS A 165 -6.46 -17.85 3.46
CA LYS A 165 -5.21 -18.57 3.23
C LYS A 165 -4.00 -17.93 3.93
N MET A 166 -4.12 -16.72 4.44
CA MET A 166 -3.05 -16.03 5.15
C MET A 166 -2.83 -16.63 6.54
N MET A 167 -1.63 -16.46 7.07
CA MET A 167 -1.29 -16.96 8.39
C MET A 167 -2.01 -16.14 9.48
N SER A 168 -2.57 -16.82 10.48
CA SER A 168 -3.08 -16.15 11.68
C SER A 168 -1.97 -15.30 12.33
N GLY A 169 -2.31 -14.08 12.74
CA GLY A 169 -1.36 -13.07 13.22
C GLY A 169 -0.84 -12.12 12.13
N SER A 170 -1.17 -12.38 10.85
CA SER A 170 -0.88 -11.45 9.76
C SER A 170 -1.76 -10.21 9.81
N VAL A 171 -1.34 -9.17 9.09
CA VAL A 171 -2.03 -7.88 9.02
C VAL A 171 -2.24 -7.48 7.57
N ILE A 172 -3.43 -7.02 7.25
CA ILE A 172 -3.72 -6.33 5.99
C ILE A 172 -4.08 -4.88 6.31
N PHE A 173 -3.42 -3.94 5.65
CA PHE A 173 -3.72 -2.52 5.78
C PHE A 173 -4.32 -2.00 4.48
N ASP A 174 -5.58 -1.56 4.55
CA ASP A 174 -6.32 -0.99 3.42
C ASP A 174 -6.25 0.53 3.44
N MET A 175 -5.37 1.11 2.62
CA MET A 175 -5.26 2.57 2.50
C MET A 175 -6.37 3.19 1.64
N ALA A 176 -7.17 2.37 0.97
CA ALA A 176 -8.25 2.83 0.09
C ALA A 176 -9.64 2.72 0.75
N VAL A 177 -9.71 2.41 2.05
CA VAL A 177 -10.96 2.13 2.75
C VAL A 177 -12.01 3.25 2.60
N GLU A 178 -11.61 4.52 2.58
CA GLU A 178 -12.50 5.67 2.41
C GLU A 178 -13.12 5.76 1.01
N SER A 179 -12.49 5.14 0.01
CA SER A 179 -12.95 5.13 -1.39
C SER A 179 -13.54 3.77 -1.81
N GLY A 180 -14.05 3.00 -0.87
CA GLY A 180 -14.69 1.70 -1.11
C GLY A 180 -13.83 0.49 -0.76
N GLY A 181 -12.53 0.69 -0.52
CA GLY A 181 -11.59 -0.33 -0.07
C GLY A 181 -11.05 -1.24 -1.16
N ASN A 182 -9.82 -1.72 -0.93
CA ASN A 182 -9.18 -2.74 -1.76
C ASN A 182 -9.35 -4.14 -1.18
N VAL A 183 -9.86 -4.27 0.05
CA VAL A 183 -9.90 -5.50 0.83
C VAL A 183 -11.32 -5.80 1.25
N GLU A 184 -11.80 -7.00 0.92
CA GLU A 184 -13.13 -7.43 1.30
C GLU A 184 -13.27 -7.50 2.82
N GLY A 185 -14.34 -6.89 3.35
CA GLY A 185 -14.57 -6.79 4.79
C GLY A 185 -13.78 -5.70 5.52
N SER A 186 -13.03 -4.87 4.80
CA SER A 186 -12.41 -3.67 5.35
C SER A 186 -13.48 -2.65 5.77
N GLU A 187 -13.34 -2.06 6.96
CA GLU A 187 -14.26 -1.05 7.49
C GLU A 187 -13.50 0.20 7.93
N VAL A 188 -14.08 1.37 7.65
CA VAL A 188 -13.48 2.67 7.98
C VAL A 188 -13.32 2.80 9.51
N ASP A 189 -12.12 3.19 9.93
CA ASP A 189 -11.70 3.41 11.32
C ASP A 189 -11.88 2.21 12.24
N LYS A 190 -11.76 1.00 11.66
CA LYS A 190 -11.84 -0.24 12.41
C LYS A 190 -10.66 -1.18 12.12
N VAL A 191 -10.45 -2.08 13.07
CA VAL A 191 -9.62 -3.27 12.92
C VAL A 191 -10.57 -4.47 12.95
N VAL A 192 -10.76 -5.11 11.82
CA VAL A 192 -11.58 -6.30 11.68
C VAL A 192 -10.68 -7.53 11.81
N ASP A 193 -11.06 -8.51 12.62
CA ASP A 193 -10.37 -9.79 12.72
C ASP A 193 -11.12 -10.83 11.91
N ARG A 194 -10.42 -11.47 10.97
CA ARG A 194 -10.92 -12.60 10.21
C ARG A 194 -9.97 -13.78 10.34
N ASN A 195 -10.36 -14.79 11.05
CA ASN A 195 -9.56 -16.02 11.29
C ASN A 195 -8.13 -15.72 11.84
N GLY A 196 -8.02 -14.67 12.66
CA GLY A 196 -6.76 -14.21 13.23
C GLY A 196 -5.93 -13.30 12.28
N VAL A 197 -6.41 -12.98 11.09
CA VAL A 197 -5.85 -11.96 10.21
C VAL A 197 -6.53 -10.62 10.51
N LYS A 198 -5.74 -9.60 10.84
CA LYS A 198 -6.26 -8.27 11.17
C LYS A 198 -6.32 -7.40 9.92
N ILE A 199 -7.52 -6.95 9.57
CA ILE A 199 -7.77 -6.01 8.46
C ILE A 199 -7.95 -4.63 9.07
N ILE A 200 -7.06 -3.70 8.71
CA ILE A 200 -7.01 -2.35 9.26
C ILE A 200 -7.45 -1.37 8.18
N GLY A 201 -8.52 -0.63 8.46
CA GLY A 201 -8.98 0.49 7.65
C GLY A 201 -8.98 1.76 8.49
N ILE A 202 -8.05 2.68 8.23
CA ILE A 202 -7.96 3.97 8.95
C ILE A 202 -8.14 5.10 7.94
N SER A 203 -9.08 6.00 8.27
CA SER A 203 -9.32 7.23 7.52
C SER A 203 -8.26 8.29 7.84
N ASN A 204 -8.09 9.24 6.92
CA ASN A 204 -7.26 10.43 7.14
C ASN A 204 -5.88 10.12 7.78
N LEU A 205 -5.15 9.18 7.21
CA LEU A 205 -3.88 8.66 7.76
C LEU A 205 -2.86 9.76 8.09
N ALA A 206 -2.74 10.78 7.24
CA ALA A 206 -1.80 11.88 7.45
C ALA A 206 -2.05 12.63 8.78
N SER A 207 -3.29 12.64 9.29
CA SER A 207 -3.62 13.26 10.58
C SER A 207 -2.91 12.63 11.78
N LYS A 208 -2.49 11.37 11.67
CA LYS A 208 -1.73 10.68 12.73
C LYS A 208 -0.34 11.27 12.94
N VAL A 209 0.16 12.03 11.96
CA VAL A 209 1.42 12.80 12.03
C VAL A 209 1.13 14.28 11.72
N SER A 210 0.14 14.84 12.39
CA SER A 210 -0.49 16.13 12.11
C SER A 210 0.49 17.29 11.99
N SER A 211 1.54 17.34 12.82
CA SER A 211 2.56 18.40 12.75
C SER A 211 3.28 18.41 11.40
N HIS A 212 3.68 17.23 10.90
CA HIS A 212 4.31 17.11 9.59
C HIS A 212 3.32 17.30 8.44
N ALA A 213 2.08 16.82 8.60
CA ALA A 213 1.03 17.02 7.61
C ALA A 213 0.74 18.53 7.40
N SER A 214 0.61 19.28 8.50
CA SER A 214 0.43 20.73 8.44
C SER A 214 1.65 21.46 7.88
N LEU A 215 2.85 21.07 8.29
CA LEU A 215 4.10 21.67 7.76
C LEU A 215 4.23 21.46 6.24
N ALA A 216 3.96 20.22 5.77
CA ALA A 216 4.03 19.90 4.35
C ALA A 216 2.96 20.63 3.51
N LEU A 217 1.80 20.93 4.13
CA LEU A 217 0.73 21.69 3.49
C LEU A 217 1.04 23.20 3.42
N SER A 218 1.76 23.73 4.41
CA SER A 218 2.05 25.17 4.52
C SER A 218 3.26 25.63 3.71
N ASN A 219 4.09 24.74 3.22
CA ASN A 219 5.29 25.05 2.41
C ASN A 219 4.98 25.08 0.91
#